data_ab9f084c2f4eb42e825a6e9ff9ed0367
#
_entry.id   ab9f084c2f4eb42e825a6e9ff9ed0367
#
_cell.length_a   1.000
_cell.length_b   1.000
_cell.length_c   1.000
_cell.angle_alpha   90.00
_cell.angle_beta   90.00
_cell.angle_gamma   90.00
#
_symmetry.space_group_name_H-M   'P 1'
#
loop_
_entity.id
_entity.type
_entity.pdbx_description
1 polymer ?
#
loop_
_entity_poly.entity_id
_entity_poly.type
_entity_poly.pdbx_seq_one_letter_code
_entity_poly.pdbx_strand_id
1 'polypeptide(L)'
;MQQYLGRERAKLRARRTRLNHGDFAILTQVGQGGYGQVYLAQKKDTREVCALKVMSKKLLFKLDEVRHILTERDILTNAKSDWLVRLLYAFQDDASIYLAMEYVPGGDFRTLLNNTGVLHNRHARFYISEMFLCVDALHQLGYIHRDLKPENFLIDSTGHVKLTDFGLAAGFLAPAKIESMRIKLEEVGNMPRDAIPFGRPIEERSLKERREGYRSLRERDVNYAKSIVGSPDYMAPEVLKGDEYDFTVDYWSLGCMLFEALAGYPPFAGATVDETWQNLKRWSSVLRKPEYEDPNYFLSRRTWDLITRLISGKNQRLRGMSQVKAHAYFAEVRWERLREERAPFVPELDSETDAGYFDDFESEKDMAKYKEVKDKQKALEEMAERDEKMGRNLFVGFTFK
;
A
#
# COMPACT_ATOMS: atom_id res chain seq x y z
N MET A 1 -46.78 2.72 23.09
CA MET A 1 -45.51 2.07 22.70
C MET A 1 -44.80 2.81 21.57
N GLN A 2 -45.41 3.14 20.46
CA GLN A 2 -44.76 3.88 19.33
C GLN A 2 -44.23 5.27 19.72
N GLN A 3 -44.93 6.05 20.53
CA GLN A 3 -44.47 7.35 21.00
C GLN A 3 -43.28 7.24 21.96
N TYR A 4 -43.22 6.20 22.80
CA TYR A 4 -42.06 5.92 23.68
C TYR A 4 -40.84 5.56 22.88
N LEU A 5 -40.96 4.65 21.90
CA LEU A 5 -39.89 4.28 21.00
C LEU A 5 -39.39 5.46 20.14
N GLY A 6 -40.31 6.37 19.76
CA GLY A 6 -39.95 7.61 19.06
C GLY A 6 -39.11 8.55 19.93
N ARG A 7 -39.48 8.73 21.22
CA ARG A 7 -38.74 9.54 22.20
C ARG A 7 -37.36 8.93 22.54
N GLU A 8 -37.31 7.61 22.72
CA GLU A 8 -36.02 6.92 22.97
C GLU A 8 -35.09 6.99 21.75
N ARG A 9 -35.64 6.80 20.53
CA ARG A 9 -34.88 7.00 19.29
C ARG A 9 -34.37 8.44 19.14
N ALA A 10 -35.18 9.43 19.51
CA ALA A 10 -34.80 10.84 19.49
C ALA A 10 -33.71 11.14 20.53
N LYS A 11 -33.82 10.58 21.76
CA LYS A 11 -32.81 10.70 22.80
C LYS A 11 -31.50 10.00 22.40
N LEU A 12 -31.58 8.81 21.78
CA LEU A 12 -30.42 8.09 21.28
C LEU A 12 -29.75 8.83 20.10
N ARG A 13 -30.56 9.50 19.25
CA ARG A 13 -30.03 10.39 18.19
C ARG A 13 -29.36 11.65 18.77
N ALA A 14 -29.94 12.24 19.81
CA ALA A 14 -29.37 13.40 20.49
C ALA A 14 -28.08 13.05 21.30
N ARG A 15 -28.01 11.83 21.85
CA ARG A 15 -26.80 11.30 22.52
C ARG A 15 -25.70 10.86 21.55
N ARG A 16 -26.00 10.68 20.27
CA ARG A 16 -24.98 10.54 19.22
C ARG A 16 -24.38 11.91 18.98
N THR A 17 -23.44 12.30 19.83
CA THR A 17 -22.54 13.43 19.54
C THR A 17 -21.97 13.21 18.16
N ARG A 18 -22.33 14.06 17.20
CA ARG A 18 -21.77 14.02 15.85
C ARG A 18 -20.30 14.41 15.99
N LEU A 19 -19.42 13.46 15.72
CA LEU A 19 -18.01 13.79 15.59
C LEU A 19 -17.83 14.78 14.45
N ASN A 20 -16.97 15.76 14.68
CA ASN A 20 -16.59 16.75 13.70
C ASN A 20 -15.05 16.98 13.78
N HIS A 21 -14.51 17.66 12.80
CA HIS A 21 -13.07 17.94 12.73
C HIS A 21 -12.57 18.66 14.00
N GLY A 22 -13.37 19.53 14.59
CA GLY A 22 -13.03 20.29 15.82
C GLY A 22 -12.83 19.42 17.06
N ASP A 23 -13.30 18.16 17.06
CA ASP A 23 -13.09 17.21 18.18
C ASP A 23 -11.65 16.63 18.21
N PHE A 24 -10.86 16.89 17.18
CA PHE A 24 -9.48 16.43 17.04
C PHE A 24 -8.50 17.60 17.07
N ALA A 25 -7.40 17.44 17.80
CA ALA A 25 -6.24 18.31 17.75
C ALA A 25 -5.26 17.75 16.73
N ILE A 26 -5.01 18.46 15.64
CA ILE A 26 -4.00 18.10 14.65
C ILE A 26 -2.62 18.40 15.24
N LEU A 27 -1.72 17.43 15.20
CA LEU A 27 -0.35 17.52 15.72
C LEU A 27 0.63 17.82 14.58
N THR A 28 0.66 16.96 13.57
CA THR A 28 1.49 17.15 12.36
C THR A 28 0.90 16.37 11.19
N GLN A 29 1.30 16.72 9.96
CA GLN A 29 0.98 15.93 8.79
C GLN A 29 1.96 14.75 8.68
N VAL A 30 1.46 13.56 8.37
CA VAL A 30 2.26 12.32 8.23
C VAL A 30 2.08 11.66 6.86
N GLY A 31 1.18 12.16 6.02
CA GLY A 31 0.96 11.61 4.69
C GLY A 31 0.22 12.55 3.74
N GLN A 32 0.44 12.35 2.44
CA GLN A 32 -0.21 13.09 1.36
C GLN A 32 -0.62 12.11 0.26
N GLY A 33 -1.91 12.04 -0.03
CA GLY A 33 -2.48 11.24 -1.12
C GLY A 33 -3.06 12.09 -2.24
N GLY A 34 -3.56 11.44 -3.31
CA GLY A 34 -4.11 12.12 -4.49
C GLY A 34 -5.38 12.93 -4.24
N TYR A 35 -6.15 12.65 -3.20
CA TYR A 35 -7.42 13.32 -2.87
C TYR A 35 -7.52 13.78 -1.42
N GLY A 36 -6.42 13.72 -0.66
CA GLY A 36 -6.43 14.17 0.75
C GLY A 36 -5.09 14.02 1.46
N GLN A 37 -5.12 14.32 2.74
CA GLN A 37 -3.98 14.30 3.64
C GLN A 37 -4.22 13.36 4.82
N VAL A 38 -3.13 12.89 5.42
CA VAL A 38 -3.16 12.13 6.67
C VAL A 38 -2.42 12.92 7.74
N TYR A 39 -3.07 13.11 8.87
CA TYR A 39 -2.53 13.83 10.01
C TYR A 39 -2.39 12.91 11.22
N LEU A 40 -1.30 13.04 11.93
CA LEU A 40 -1.25 12.61 13.31
C LEU A 40 -2.13 13.56 14.12
N ALA A 41 -3.12 13.03 14.81
CA ALA A 41 -4.09 13.81 15.56
C ALA A 41 -4.40 13.14 16.91
N GLN A 42 -4.91 13.94 17.83
CA GLN A 42 -5.36 13.48 19.15
C GLN A 42 -6.81 13.89 19.38
N LYS A 43 -7.65 12.94 19.71
CA LYS A 43 -9.05 13.20 20.09
C LYS A 43 -9.08 13.96 21.42
N LYS A 44 -9.73 15.13 21.46
CA LYS A 44 -9.60 16.11 22.57
C LYS A 44 -10.15 15.60 23.90
N ASP A 45 -11.25 14.84 23.89
CA ASP A 45 -11.93 14.34 25.08
C ASP A 45 -11.24 13.10 25.68
N THR A 46 -10.84 12.14 24.85
CA THR A 46 -10.24 10.86 25.28
C THR A 46 -8.72 10.86 25.31
N ARG A 47 -8.08 11.86 24.66
CA ARG A 47 -6.64 11.92 24.42
C ARG A 47 -6.11 10.78 23.54
N GLU A 48 -6.99 10.03 22.88
CA GLU A 48 -6.63 8.93 22.00
C GLU A 48 -5.90 9.48 20.76
N VAL A 49 -4.70 8.94 20.51
CA VAL A 49 -3.87 9.27 19.34
C VAL A 49 -4.35 8.50 18.13
N CYS A 50 -4.47 9.14 16.98
CA CYS A 50 -4.94 8.53 15.75
C CYS A 50 -4.26 9.12 14.50
N ALA A 51 -4.30 8.36 13.41
CA ALA A 51 -4.03 8.84 12.06
C ALA A 51 -5.35 9.29 11.43
N LEU A 52 -5.53 10.59 11.24
CA LEU A 52 -6.74 11.19 10.67
C LEU A 52 -6.55 11.44 9.18
N LYS A 53 -7.15 10.60 8.34
CA LYS A 53 -7.19 10.76 6.89
C LYS A 53 -8.34 11.69 6.52
N VAL A 54 -8.02 12.82 5.89
CA VAL A 54 -8.95 13.87 5.49
C VAL A 54 -9.03 13.91 3.97
N MET A 55 -10.22 13.74 3.40
CA MET A 55 -10.40 13.61 1.96
C MET A 55 -11.49 14.57 1.46
N SER A 56 -11.18 15.29 0.37
CA SER A 56 -12.11 16.21 -0.28
C SER A 56 -13.20 15.44 -1.03
N LYS A 57 -14.48 15.69 -0.70
CA LYS A 57 -15.63 15.10 -1.41
C LYS A 57 -15.64 15.47 -2.89
N LYS A 58 -15.25 16.71 -3.22
CA LYS A 58 -15.17 17.20 -4.60
C LYS A 58 -14.15 16.40 -5.41
N LEU A 59 -12.95 16.19 -4.85
CA LEU A 59 -11.90 15.41 -5.51
C LEU A 59 -12.29 13.95 -5.67
N LEU A 60 -12.85 13.32 -4.63
CA LEU A 60 -13.32 11.95 -4.70
C LEU A 60 -14.38 11.75 -5.79
N PHE A 61 -15.31 12.68 -5.91
CA PHE A 61 -16.32 12.64 -6.96
C PHE A 61 -15.70 12.79 -8.35
N LYS A 62 -14.81 13.77 -8.53
CA LYS A 62 -14.20 14.06 -9.83
C LYS A 62 -13.25 12.97 -10.32
N LEU A 63 -12.58 12.27 -9.39
CA LEU A 63 -11.69 11.16 -9.68
C LEU A 63 -12.40 9.79 -9.73
N ASP A 64 -13.74 9.77 -9.58
CA ASP A 64 -14.57 8.55 -9.49
C ASP A 64 -14.13 7.59 -8.34
N GLU A 65 -13.61 8.16 -7.24
CA GLU A 65 -13.05 7.42 -6.10
C GLU A 65 -14.07 7.15 -4.97
N VAL A 66 -15.31 7.65 -5.10
CA VAL A 66 -16.32 7.52 -4.05
C VAL A 66 -16.56 6.07 -3.64
N ARG A 67 -16.66 5.17 -4.61
CA ARG A 67 -16.88 3.74 -4.37
C ARG A 67 -15.70 3.11 -3.62
N HIS A 68 -14.47 3.48 -3.97
CA HIS A 68 -13.26 2.97 -3.36
C HIS A 68 -13.20 3.35 -1.88
N ILE A 69 -13.53 4.60 -1.54
CA ILE A 69 -13.52 5.07 -0.15
C ILE A 69 -14.64 4.46 0.69
N LEU A 70 -15.82 4.24 0.12
CA LEU A 70 -16.89 3.53 0.82
C LEU A 70 -16.47 2.10 1.15
N THR A 71 -15.79 1.42 0.23
CA THR A 71 -15.26 0.07 0.47
C THR A 71 -14.11 0.08 1.46
N GLU A 72 -13.17 1.02 1.38
CA GLU A 72 -12.11 1.18 2.37
C GLU A 72 -12.71 1.31 3.78
N ARG A 73 -13.74 2.16 3.94
CA ARG A 73 -14.47 2.29 5.20
C ARG A 73 -15.11 0.97 5.65
N ASP A 74 -15.75 0.24 4.73
CA ASP A 74 -16.42 -1.02 5.05
C ASP A 74 -15.44 -2.11 5.46
N ILE A 75 -14.30 -2.22 4.79
CA ILE A 75 -13.21 -3.12 5.18
C ILE A 75 -12.70 -2.76 6.57
N LEU A 76 -12.35 -1.51 6.78
CA LEU A 76 -11.82 -1.01 8.05
C LEU A 76 -12.83 -1.21 9.19
N THR A 77 -14.14 -1.04 8.95
CA THR A 77 -15.19 -1.26 9.96
C THR A 77 -15.29 -2.73 10.37
N ASN A 78 -15.06 -3.66 9.43
CA ASN A 78 -15.13 -5.10 9.65
C ASN A 78 -13.80 -5.72 10.05
N ALA A 79 -12.70 -5.00 9.90
CA ALA A 79 -11.36 -5.46 10.22
C ALA A 79 -11.15 -5.55 11.74
N LYS A 80 -11.38 -6.74 12.30
CA LYS A 80 -11.14 -7.06 13.73
C LYS A 80 -9.88 -7.91 13.89
N SER A 81 -8.86 -7.64 13.09
CA SER A 81 -7.61 -8.39 13.08
C SER A 81 -6.46 -7.50 13.48
N ASP A 82 -5.54 -8.00 14.28
CA ASP A 82 -4.30 -7.30 14.65
C ASP A 82 -3.35 -7.10 13.45
N TRP A 83 -3.61 -7.79 12.34
CA TRP A 83 -2.86 -7.69 11.09
C TRP A 83 -3.31 -6.57 10.17
N LEU A 84 -4.47 -5.96 10.43
CA LEU A 84 -5.03 -4.87 9.64
C LEU A 84 -5.10 -3.59 10.49
N VAL A 85 -4.85 -2.44 9.87
CA VAL A 85 -5.02 -1.14 10.54
C VAL A 85 -6.49 -0.98 10.93
N ARG A 86 -6.73 -0.63 12.20
CA ARG A 86 -8.07 -0.54 12.78
C ARG A 86 -8.67 0.85 12.56
N LEU A 87 -9.94 0.90 12.19
CA LEU A 87 -10.73 2.12 12.18
C LEU A 87 -11.21 2.42 13.61
N LEU A 88 -11.00 3.65 14.05
CA LEU A 88 -11.51 4.18 15.32
C LEU A 88 -12.84 4.93 15.10
N TYR A 89 -12.84 5.83 14.12
CA TYR A 89 -14.00 6.65 13.78
C TYR A 89 -14.06 6.93 12.29
N ALA A 90 -15.29 7.06 11.74
CA ALA A 90 -15.55 7.63 10.43
C ALA A 90 -16.64 8.70 10.54
N PHE A 91 -16.41 9.88 9.99
CA PHE A 91 -17.38 10.99 10.01
C PHE A 91 -17.20 11.90 8.79
N GLN A 92 -18.05 12.86 8.64
CA GLN A 92 -18.06 13.76 7.50
C GLN A 92 -18.67 15.12 7.86
N ASP A 93 -18.24 16.14 7.13
CA ASP A 93 -18.91 17.43 7.04
C ASP A 93 -19.39 17.73 5.60
N ASP A 94 -19.68 18.99 5.28
CA ASP A 94 -20.19 19.35 3.96
C ASP A 94 -19.10 19.20 2.86
N ALA A 95 -17.84 19.45 3.19
CA ALA A 95 -16.73 19.50 2.23
C ALA A 95 -15.90 18.19 2.21
N SER A 96 -15.77 17.51 3.37
CA SER A 96 -14.79 16.45 3.57
C SER A 96 -15.39 15.21 4.21
N ILE A 97 -14.69 14.10 4.02
CA ILE A 97 -14.87 12.87 4.79
C ILE A 97 -13.59 12.57 5.57
N TYR A 98 -13.76 11.91 6.70
CA TYR A 98 -12.70 11.65 7.68
C TYR A 98 -12.70 10.19 8.09
N LEU A 99 -11.51 9.57 8.05
CA LEU A 99 -11.26 8.25 8.64
C LEU A 99 -10.19 8.43 9.72
N ALA A 100 -10.58 8.25 10.97
CA ALA A 100 -9.65 8.21 12.11
C ALA A 100 -9.28 6.75 12.37
N MET A 101 -8.04 6.41 12.13
CA MET A 101 -7.48 5.07 12.26
C MET A 101 -6.48 5.02 13.40
N GLU A 102 -6.16 3.83 13.91
CA GLU A 102 -5.05 3.68 14.83
C GLU A 102 -3.78 4.24 14.21
N TYR A 103 -2.98 4.93 15.04
CA TYR A 103 -1.69 5.43 14.60
C TYR A 103 -0.63 4.34 14.74
N VAL A 104 0.11 4.07 13.68
CA VAL A 104 1.15 3.05 13.59
C VAL A 104 2.49 3.75 13.39
N PRO A 105 3.32 3.93 14.45
CA PRO A 105 4.35 4.96 14.50
C PRO A 105 5.67 4.63 13.81
N GLY A 106 5.96 3.37 13.50
CA GLY A 106 7.28 2.92 12.99
C GLY A 106 7.51 3.13 11.50
N GLY A 107 6.67 3.96 10.83
CA GLY A 107 6.74 4.15 9.39
C GLY A 107 6.25 2.94 8.60
N ASP A 108 6.64 2.83 7.35
CA ASP A 108 6.28 1.74 6.46
C ASP A 108 7.47 0.82 6.13
N PHE A 109 7.17 -0.33 5.55
CA PHE A 109 8.20 -1.31 5.18
C PHE A 109 9.14 -0.79 4.08
N ARG A 110 8.70 0.16 3.25
CA ARG A 110 9.56 0.87 2.29
C ARG A 110 10.64 1.67 3.00
N THR A 111 10.27 2.42 4.03
CA THR A 111 11.18 3.17 4.88
C THR A 111 12.19 2.23 5.56
N LEU A 112 11.71 1.09 6.06
CA LEU A 112 12.59 0.06 6.64
C LEU A 112 13.60 -0.45 5.59
N LEU A 113 13.16 -0.81 4.39
CA LEU A 113 14.05 -1.27 3.31
C LEU A 113 15.04 -0.19 2.87
N ASN A 114 14.64 1.08 2.82
CA ASN A 114 15.52 2.19 2.47
C ASN A 114 16.62 2.37 3.52
N ASN A 115 16.33 2.18 4.79
CA ASN A 115 17.26 2.35 5.89
C ASN A 115 18.18 1.15 6.07
N THR A 116 17.70 -0.07 5.83
CA THR A 116 18.45 -1.30 6.04
C THR A 116 19.12 -1.84 4.78
N GLY A 117 18.64 -1.46 3.60
CA GLY A 117 19.09 -2.00 2.32
C GLY A 117 18.58 -3.43 2.12
N VAL A 118 19.51 -4.40 2.12
CA VAL A 118 19.20 -5.83 1.92
C VAL A 118 19.02 -6.52 3.26
N LEU A 119 17.93 -7.25 3.43
CA LEU A 119 17.66 -8.00 4.64
C LEU A 119 18.35 -9.36 4.65
N HIS A 120 18.78 -9.80 5.83
CA HIS A 120 19.11 -11.20 6.03
C HIS A 120 17.89 -12.08 5.83
N ASN A 121 18.09 -13.29 5.30
CA ASN A 121 17.01 -14.21 4.94
C ASN A 121 16.05 -14.52 6.11
N ARG A 122 16.54 -14.59 7.35
CA ARG A 122 15.68 -14.82 8.52
C ARG A 122 14.78 -13.61 8.82
N HIS A 123 15.27 -12.36 8.63
CA HIS A 123 14.49 -11.14 8.81
C HIS A 123 13.44 -10.99 7.70
N ALA A 124 13.84 -11.25 6.45
CA ALA A 124 12.89 -11.28 5.33
C ALA A 124 11.80 -12.33 5.54
N ARG A 125 12.15 -13.52 6.08
CA ARG A 125 11.19 -14.58 6.41
C ARG A 125 10.20 -14.13 7.47
N PHE A 126 10.66 -13.48 8.53
CA PHE A 126 9.79 -12.94 9.57
C PHE A 126 8.75 -11.99 8.97
N TYR A 127 9.20 -10.95 8.27
CA TYR A 127 8.28 -9.95 7.71
C TYR A 127 7.35 -10.51 6.65
N ILE A 128 7.84 -11.33 5.74
CA ILE A 128 6.97 -11.92 4.71
C ILE A 128 5.92 -12.87 5.31
N SER A 129 6.25 -13.58 6.39
CA SER A 129 5.28 -14.40 7.11
C SER A 129 4.15 -13.56 7.69
N GLU A 130 4.46 -12.45 8.32
CA GLU A 130 3.45 -11.51 8.82
C GLU A 130 2.63 -10.88 7.70
N MET A 131 3.27 -10.50 6.58
CA MET A 131 2.58 -9.97 5.40
C MET A 131 1.59 -10.97 4.81
N PHE A 132 1.92 -12.27 4.81
CA PHE A 132 0.96 -13.31 4.43
C PHE A 132 -0.25 -13.37 5.37
N LEU A 133 -0.05 -13.21 6.68
CA LEU A 133 -1.16 -13.16 7.65
C LEU A 133 -2.00 -11.89 7.49
N CYS A 134 -1.37 -10.76 7.19
CA CYS A 134 -2.08 -9.52 6.85
C CYS A 134 -3.00 -9.71 5.63
N VAL A 135 -2.45 -10.28 4.56
CA VAL A 135 -3.19 -10.53 3.32
C VAL A 135 -4.29 -11.57 3.51
N ASP A 136 -4.01 -12.64 4.27
CA ASP A 136 -5.01 -13.66 4.60
C ASP A 136 -6.17 -13.07 5.40
N ALA A 137 -5.90 -12.20 6.37
CA ALA A 137 -6.95 -11.49 7.12
C ALA A 137 -7.87 -10.67 6.21
N LEU A 138 -7.33 -10.01 5.18
CA LEU A 138 -8.10 -9.29 4.17
C LEU A 138 -8.90 -10.25 3.27
N HIS A 139 -8.27 -11.34 2.80
CA HIS A 139 -8.92 -12.34 1.95
C HIS A 139 -10.09 -13.04 2.66
N GLN A 140 -9.98 -13.29 3.98
CA GLN A 140 -11.07 -13.84 4.79
C GLN A 140 -12.29 -12.90 4.87
N LEU A 141 -12.11 -11.59 4.72
CA LEU A 141 -13.18 -10.62 4.58
C LEU A 141 -13.79 -10.60 3.16
N GLY A 142 -13.25 -11.39 2.22
CA GLY A 142 -13.71 -11.47 0.83
C GLY A 142 -13.13 -10.41 -0.10
N TYR A 143 -12.04 -9.74 0.29
CA TYR A 143 -11.43 -8.68 -0.51
C TYR A 143 -10.04 -9.08 -1.02
N ILE A 144 -9.69 -8.56 -2.19
CA ILE A 144 -8.37 -8.67 -2.82
C ILE A 144 -7.76 -7.27 -2.80
N HIS A 145 -6.50 -7.13 -2.36
CA HIS A 145 -5.87 -5.80 -2.22
C HIS A 145 -5.51 -5.18 -3.58
N ARG A 146 -4.88 -5.94 -4.49
CA ARG A 146 -4.50 -5.60 -5.87
C ARG A 146 -3.37 -4.59 -6.05
N ASP A 147 -3.05 -3.81 -5.03
CA ASP A 147 -1.98 -2.80 -5.06
C ASP A 147 -1.03 -2.98 -3.87
N LEU A 148 -0.69 -4.22 -3.54
CA LEU A 148 0.28 -4.48 -2.48
C LEU A 148 1.66 -3.98 -2.89
N LYS A 149 2.26 -3.21 -1.99
CA LYS A 149 3.61 -2.67 -2.08
C LYS A 149 4.17 -2.44 -0.67
N PRO A 150 5.48 -2.27 -0.50
CA PRO A 150 6.07 -2.06 0.81
C PRO A 150 5.46 -0.89 1.60
N GLU A 151 5.02 0.16 0.92
CA GLU A 151 4.38 1.34 1.51
C GLU A 151 3.02 1.04 2.19
N ASN A 152 2.38 -0.08 1.85
CA ASN A 152 1.10 -0.49 2.45
C ASN A 152 1.26 -1.29 3.76
N PHE A 153 2.47 -1.68 4.14
CA PHE A 153 2.74 -2.39 5.38
C PHE A 153 3.39 -1.45 6.39
N LEU A 154 2.62 -1.01 7.37
CA LEU A 154 3.09 -0.14 8.45
C LEU A 154 3.72 -0.97 9.56
N ILE A 155 4.72 -0.40 10.24
CA ILE A 155 5.45 -1.03 11.35
C ILE A 155 4.93 -0.45 12.66
N ASP A 156 4.42 -1.30 13.54
CA ASP A 156 3.93 -0.87 14.84
C ASP A 156 5.08 -0.62 15.84
N SER A 157 4.74 -0.11 17.03
CA SER A 157 5.71 0.20 18.07
C SER A 157 6.53 -1.00 18.56
N THR A 158 6.08 -2.22 18.27
CA THR A 158 6.77 -3.46 18.64
C THR A 158 7.55 -4.07 17.47
N GLY A 159 7.49 -3.44 16.29
CA GLY A 159 8.21 -3.84 15.08
C GLY A 159 7.45 -4.82 14.18
N HIS A 160 6.21 -5.14 14.51
CA HIS A 160 5.34 -5.99 13.71
C HIS A 160 4.61 -5.20 12.63
N VAL A 161 4.17 -5.87 11.56
CA VAL A 161 3.50 -5.19 10.45
C VAL A 161 1.98 -5.21 10.54
N LYS A 162 1.37 -4.16 10.01
CA LYS A 162 -0.07 -4.02 9.80
C LYS A 162 -0.34 -3.55 8.37
N LEU A 163 -1.33 -4.15 7.72
CA LEU A 163 -1.74 -3.76 6.36
C LEU A 163 -2.69 -2.56 6.41
N THR A 164 -2.46 -1.62 5.51
CA THR A 164 -3.27 -0.40 5.31
C THR A 164 -3.58 -0.15 3.84
N ASP A 165 -4.33 0.91 3.56
CA ASP A 165 -4.66 1.42 2.21
C ASP A 165 -5.49 0.43 1.39
N PHE A 166 -6.75 0.25 1.77
CA PHE A 166 -7.70 -0.67 1.12
C PHE A 166 -8.50 -0.02 -0.03
N GLY A 167 -8.12 1.17 -0.48
CA GLY A 167 -8.87 1.93 -1.48
C GLY A 167 -9.08 1.18 -2.80
N LEU A 168 -8.13 0.34 -3.22
CA LEU A 168 -8.25 -0.49 -4.42
C LEU A 168 -8.78 -1.91 -4.16
N ALA A 169 -9.09 -2.26 -2.91
CA ALA A 169 -9.62 -3.59 -2.58
C ALA A 169 -11.09 -3.79 -3.01
N ALA A 170 -11.76 -2.72 -3.45
CA ALA A 170 -13.15 -2.71 -3.87
C ALA A 170 -13.35 -3.07 -5.34
N GLY A 171 -14.10 -4.11 -5.60
CA GLY A 171 -14.62 -4.40 -6.94
C GLY A 171 -13.51 -4.63 -7.98
N PHE A 172 -13.71 -4.20 -9.21
CA PHE A 172 -12.70 -4.25 -10.28
C PHE A 172 -11.94 -2.92 -10.35
N LEU A 173 -10.68 -2.94 -10.79
CA LEU A 173 -9.98 -1.71 -11.17
C LEU A 173 -10.82 -0.92 -12.17
N ALA A 174 -10.78 0.41 -12.08
CA ALA A 174 -11.50 1.27 -13.01
C ALA A 174 -11.10 0.92 -14.47
N PRO A 175 -12.07 0.74 -15.38
CA PRO A 175 -11.80 0.37 -16.77
C PRO A 175 -10.78 1.30 -17.46
N ALA A 176 -10.84 2.60 -17.16
CA ALA A 176 -9.90 3.60 -17.67
C ALA A 176 -8.46 3.34 -17.19
N LYS A 177 -8.27 2.87 -15.94
CA LYS A 177 -6.94 2.52 -15.41
C LYS A 177 -6.40 1.25 -16.07
N ILE A 178 -7.23 0.23 -16.26
CA ILE A 178 -6.86 -1.00 -17.00
C ILE A 178 -6.45 -0.65 -18.43
N GLU A 179 -7.24 0.19 -19.10
CA GLU A 179 -6.96 0.62 -20.48
C GLU A 179 -5.64 1.39 -20.56
N SER A 180 -5.39 2.32 -19.65
CA SER A 180 -4.10 3.05 -19.59
C SER A 180 -2.91 2.12 -19.41
N MET A 181 -3.02 1.10 -18.56
CA MET A 181 -1.98 0.10 -18.34
C MET A 181 -1.77 -0.75 -19.60
N ARG A 182 -2.85 -1.16 -20.28
CA ARG A 182 -2.79 -1.94 -21.51
C ARG A 182 -2.12 -1.15 -22.63
N ILE A 183 -2.52 0.11 -22.85
CA ILE A 183 -1.89 1.01 -23.83
C ILE A 183 -0.39 1.12 -23.54
N LYS A 184 0.00 1.31 -22.27
CA LYS A 184 1.41 1.41 -21.90
C LYS A 184 2.20 0.13 -22.21
N LEU A 185 1.62 -1.05 -21.95
CA LEU A 185 2.23 -2.33 -22.32
C LEU A 185 2.40 -2.51 -23.83
N GLU A 186 1.47 -1.99 -24.62
CA GLU A 186 1.54 -2.02 -26.09
C GLU A 186 2.62 -1.07 -26.60
N GLU A 187 2.66 0.18 -26.10
CA GLU A 187 3.68 1.18 -26.46
C GLU A 187 5.10 0.67 -26.23
N VAL A 188 5.39 0.16 -25.02
CA VAL A 188 6.74 -0.35 -24.71
C VAL A 188 7.11 -1.60 -25.52
N GLY A 189 6.12 -2.33 -26.02
CA GLY A 189 6.34 -3.48 -26.91
C GLY A 189 6.85 -3.11 -28.30
N ASN A 190 6.60 -1.88 -28.72
CA ASN A 190 6.98 -1.36 -30.04
C ASN A 190 8.28 -0.52 -29.97
N MET A 191 8.86 -0.30 -28.78
CA MET A 191 10.10 0.46 -28.63
C MET A 191 11.30 -0.31 -29.19
N PRO A 192 12.24 0.37 -29.89
CA PRO A 192 13.47 -0.25 -30.36
C PRO A 192 14.31 -0.77 -29.17
N ARG A 193 14.94 -1.93 -29.35
CA ARG A 193 15.85 -2.50 -28.34
C ARG A 193 17.07 -1.62 -28.05
N ASP A 194 17.40 -0.70 -28.93
CA ASP A 194 18.60 0.17 -28.86
C ASP A 194 18.48 1.32 -27.85
N ALA A 195 17.30 1.53 -27.26
CA ALA A 195 17.08 2.48 -26.17
C ALA A 195 17.38 1.89 -24.77
N ILE A 196 18.22 0.85 -24.70
CA ILE A 196 18.51 0.12 -23.46
C ILE A 196 19.48 0.93 -22.59
N PRO A 197 19.11 1.36 -21.37
CA PRO A 197 20.04 1.94 -20.42
C PRO A 197 21.21 0.98 -20.15
N PHE A 198 22.41 1.50 -20.03
CA PHE A 198 23.65 0.74 -19.81
C PHE A 198 24.16 -0.13 -21.01
N GLY A 199 23.60 -0.02 -22.21
CA GLY A 199 24.09 -0.70 -23.41
C GLY A 199 23.99 -2.23 -23.42
N ARG A 200 23.31 -2.84 -22.44
CA ARG A 200 23.08 -4.29 -22.36
C ARG A 200 21.74 -4.65 -21.72
N PRO A 201 21.16 -5.82 -22.08
CA PRO A 201 19.89 -6.30 -21.54
C PRO A 201 19.92 -6.44 -20.01
N ILE A 202 18.76 -6.32 -19.37
CA ILE A 202 18.65 -6.41 -17.91
C ILE A 202 19.09 -7.78 -17.37
N GLU A 203 18.92 -8.83 -18.16
CA GLU A 203 19.30 -10.21 -17.84
C GLU A 203 20.82 -10.40 -17.69
N GLU A 204 21.60 -9.51 -18.30
CA GLU A 204 23.07 -9.54 -18.30
C GLU A 204 23.68 -8.59 -17.25
N ARG A 205 22.84 -7.80 -16.56
CA ARG A 205 23.31 -6.84 -15.53
C ARG A 205 23.60 -7.54 -14.23
N SER A 206 24.70 -7.14 -13.59
CA SER A 206 25.03 -7.57 -12.24
C SER A 206 24.00 -7.07 -11.21
N LEU A 207 23.95 -7.70 -10.05
CA LEU A 207 23.12 -7.30 -8.93
C LEU A 207 23.39 -5.84 -8.50
N LYS A 208 24.66 -5.41 -8.52
CA LYS A 208 25.06 -4.03 -8.23
C LYS A 208 24.46 -3.04 -9.23
N GLU A 209 24.56 -3.29 -10.53
CA GLU A 209 24.00 -2.44 -11.58
C GLU A 209 22.47 -2.36 -11.51
N ARG A 210 21.80 -3.45 -11.15
CA ARG A 210 20.36 -3.44 -10.98
C ARG A 210 19.93 -2.61 -9.77
N ARG A 211 20.64 -2.70 -8.64
CA ARG A 211 20.42 -1.86 -7.46
C ARG A 211 20.63 -0.37 -7.76
N GLU A 212 21.75 -0.05 -8.43
CA GLU A 212 22.07 1.34 -8.81
C GLU A 212 21.03 1.90 -9.79
N GLY A 213 20.62 1.13 -10.79
CA GLY A 213 19.58 1.51 -11.73
C GLY A 213 18.25 1.82 -11.05
N TYR A 214 17.80 0.95 -10.15
CA TYR A 214 16.56 1.13 -9.38
C TYR A 214 16.65 2.33 -8.43
N ARG A 215 17.76 2.49 -7.72
CA ARG A 215 17.99 3.66 -6.84
C ARG A 215 17.93 4.96 -7.65
N SER A 216 18.66 5.01 -8.76
CA SER A 216 18.68 6.17 -9.64
C SER A 216 17.31 6.49 -10.25
N LEU A 217 16.49 5.47 -10.57
CA LEU A 217 15.11 5.66 -11.02
C LEU A 217 14.28 6.34 -9.92
N ARG A 218 14.34 5.85 -8.70
CA ARG A 218 13.58 6.41 -7.57
C ARG A 218 14.03 7.81 -7.17
N GLU A 219 15.31 8.13 -7.29
CA GLU A 219 15.85 9.46 -7.00
C GLU A 219 15.45 10.50 -8.07
N ARG A 220 15.42 10.09 -9.35
CA ARG A 220 15.05 10.97 -10.46
C ARG A 220 13.55 11.16 -10.58
N ASP A 221 12.78 10.10 -10.39
CA ASP A 221 11.32 10.12 -10.47
C ASP A 221 10.73 9.97 -9.06
N VAL A 222 10.69 11.09 -8.36
CA VAL A 222 10.12 11.18 -7.00
C VAL A 222 8.65 10.75 -6.97
N ASN A 223 7.96 10.82 -8.11
CA ASN A 223 6.56 10.43 -8.25
C ASN A 223 6.38 8.99 -8.72
N TYR A 224 7.46 8.25 -9.01
CA TYR A 224 7.40 6.89 -9.51
C TYR A 224 6.47 5.98 -8.68
N ALA A 225 6.61 6.03 -7.36
CA ALA A 225 5.78 5.26 -6.44
C ALA A 225 4.38 5.87 -6.17
N LYS A 226 4.16 7.13 -6.57
CA LYS A 226 2.94 7.92 -6.29
C LYS A 226 2.17 8.29 -7.57
N SER A 227 2.60 7.81 -8.74
CA SER A 227 1.94 8.13 -10.00
C SER A 227 0.49 7.61 -10.04
N ILE A 228 -0.38 8.29 -10.80
CA ILE A 228 -1.80 7.90 -10.96
C ILE A 228 -1.93 6.48 -11.54
N VAL A 229 -0.98 6.08 -12.37
CA VAL A 229 -0.93 4.72 -12.95
C VAL A 229 -0.41 3.69 -11.93
N GLY A 230 0.22 4.16 -10.84
CA GLY A 230 0.89 3.34 -9.83
C GLY A 230 2.27 2.85 -10.29
N SER A 231 3.07 2.36 -9.36
CA SER A 231 4.29 1.64 -9.70
C SER A 231 3.91 0.22 -10.12
N PRO A 232 4.23 -0.22 -11.35
CA PRO A 232 3.85 -1.56 -11.81
C PRO A 232 4.72 -2.66 -11.19
N ASP A 233 5.73 -2.32 -10.39
CA ASP A 233 6.77 -3.23 -9.88
C ASP A 233 6.24 -4.49 -9.21
N TYR A 234 5.06 -4.40 -8.59
CA TYR A 234 4.46 -5.48 -7.79
C TYR A 234 3.17 -6.03 -8.40
N MET A 235 2.70 -5.49 -9.52
CA MET A 235 1.44 -5.92 -10.12
C MET A 235 1.61 -7.21 -10.93
N ALA A 236 0.66 -8.13 -10.76
CA ALA A 236 0.62 -9.37 -11.53
C ALA A 236 0.29 -9.08 -13.00
N PRO A 237 0.87 -9.85 -13.96
CA PRO A 237 0.67 -9.64 -15.39
C PRO A 237 -0.79 -9.68 -15.82
N GLU A 238 -1.60 -10.54 -15.22
CA GLU A 238 -3.03 -10.66 -15.48
C GLU A 238 -3.81 -9.40 -15.10
N VAL A 239 -3.37 -8.69 -14.03
CA VAL A 239 -3.96 -7.39 -13.64
C VAL A 239 -3.61 -6.31 -14.66
N LEU A 240 -2.34 -6.26 -15.09
CA LEU A 240 -1.86 -5.27 -16.06
C LEU A 240 -2.51 -5.42 -17.44
N LYS A 241 -2.86 -6.65 -17.81
CA LYS A 241 -3.53 -6.96 -19.09
C LYS A 241 -5.06 -6.79 -19.03
N GLY A 242 -5.61 -6.66 -17.80
CA GLY A 242 -7.07 -6.66 -17.60
C GLY A 242 -7.70 -8.04 -17.77
N ASP A 243 -6.92 -9.11 -17.64
CA ASP A 243 -7.41 -10.48 -17.68
C ASP A 243 -8.19 -10.81 -16.40
N GLU A 244 -8.95 -11.89 -16.40
CA GLU A 244 -9.57 -12.41 -15.18
C GLU A 244 -8.52 -12.81 -14.15
N TYR A 245 -8.66 -12.32 -12.94
CA TYR A 245 -7.76 -12.60 -11.83
C TYR A 245 -8.51 -13.02 -10.55
N ASP A 246 -7.78 -13.60 -9.61
CA ASP A 246 -8.26 -14.00 -8.30
C ASP A 246 -7.34 -13.46 -7.19
N PHE A 247 -7.58 -13.84 -5.96
CA PHE A 247 -6.80 -13.40 -4.79
C PHE A 247 -5.30 -13.71 -4.88
N THR A 248 -4.87 -14.62 -5.77
CA THR A 248 -3.45 -14.98 -5.91
C THR A 248 -2.61 -13.85 -6.53
N VAL A 249 -3.22 -12.79 -7.08
CA VAL A 249 -2.48 -11.60 -7.53
C VAL A 249 -1.74 -10.91 -6.38
N ASP A 250 -2.31 -10.96 -5.17
CA ASP A 250 -1.65 -10.44 -3.97
C ASP A 250 -0.43 -11.31 -3.59
N TYR A 251 -0.45 -12.61 -3.86
CA TYR A 251 0.69 -13.50 -3.66
C TYR A 251 1.85 -13.24 -4.63
N TRP A 252 1.54 -12.84 -5.88
CA TRP A 252 2.55 -12.33 -6.79
C TRP A 252 3.26 -11.11 -6.21
N SER A 253 2.50 -10.15 -5.70
CA SER A 253 3.05 -8.93 -5.10
C SER A 253 3.94 -9.25 -3.89
N LEU A 254 3.52 -10.17 -3.01
CA LEU A 254 4.33 -10.65 -1.89
C LEU A 254 5.62 -11.34 -2.36
N GLY A 255 5.58 -12.08 -3.47
CA GLY A 255 6.77 -12.67 -4.08
C GLY A 255 7.77 -11.62 -4.55
N CYS A 256 7.27 -10.55 -5.21
CA CYS A 256 8.10 -9.41 -5.62
C CYS A 256 8.72 -8.67 -4.43
N MET A 257 7.95 -8.50 -3.35
CA MET A 257 8.43 -7.85 -2.12
C MET A 257 9.48 -8.70 -1.39
N LEU A 258 9.31 -10.02 -1.34
CA LEU A 258 10.31 -10.93 -0.78
C LEU A 258 11.60 -10.89 -1.60
N PHE A 259 11.49 -10.91 -2.93
CA PHE A 259 12.65 -10.74 -3.81
C PHE A 259 13.37 -9.42 -3.53
N GLU A 260 12.64 -8.31 -3.46
CA GLU A 260 13.20 -6.98 -3.18
C GLU A 260 13.89 -6.93 -1.82
N ALA A 261 13.27 -7.44 -0.76
CA ALA A 261 13.86 -7.48 0.57
C ALA A 261 15.21 -8.20 0.61
N LEU A 262 15.40 -9.22 -0.23
CA LEU A 262 16.59 -10.02 -0.32
C LEU A 262 17.59 -9.54 -1.38
N ALA A 263 17.13 -8.89 -2.45
CA ALA A 263 17.97 -8.45 -3.56
C ALA A 263 18.26 -6.93 -3.54
N GLY A 264 17.42 -6.11 -2.87
CA GLY A 264 17.56 -4.66 -2.79
C GLY A 264 16.91 -3.90 -3.96
N TYR A 265 16.15 -4.60 -4.81
CA TYR A 265 15.35 -4.02 -5.91
C TYR A 265 14.21 -5.00 -6.27
N PRO A 266 13.04 -4.53 -6.76
CA PRO A 266 11.98 -5.39 -7.27
C PRO A 266 12.44 -6.19 -8.50
N PRO A 267 11.94 -7.43 -8.71
CA PRO A 267 12.49 -8.34 -9.72
C PRO A 267 12.43 -7.81 -11.15
N PHE A 268 11.48 -6.91 -11.45
CA PHE A 268 11.25 -6.37 -12.79
C PHE A 268 11.65 -4.90 -12.94
N ALA A 269 12.08 -4.24 -11.85
CA ALA A 269 12.51 -2.84 -11.91
C ALA A 269 13.66 -2.64 -12.88
N GLY A 270 13.48 -1.68 -13.79
CA GLY A 270 14.51 -1.19 -14.72
C GLY A 270 15.21 0.06 -14.18
N ALA A 271 16.05 0.66 -15.01
CA ALA A 271 16.66 1.96 -14.77
C ALA A 271 15.76 3.13 -15.24
N THR A 272 14.67 2.80 -15.95
CA THR A 272 13.61 3.73 -16.40
C THR A 272 12.25 3.08 -16.21
N VAL A 273 11.20 3.92 -16.18
CA VAL A 273 9.81 3.46 -16.09
C VAL A 273 9.47 2.55 -17.27
N ASP A 274 9.85 2.95 -18.48
CA ASP A 274 9.56 2.18 -19.71
C ASP A 274 10.26 0.82 -19.71
N GLU A 275 11.49 0.75 -19.21
CA GLU A 275 12.20 -0.51 -19.06
C GLU A 275 11.49 -1.44 -18.05
N THR A 276 10.98 -0.90 -16.96
CA THR A 276 10.19 -1.68 -15.98
C THR A 276 8.95 -2.29 -16.65
N TRP A 277 8.22 -1.54 -17.47
CA TRP A 277 7.08 -2.05 -18.22
C TRP A 277 7.49 -3.12 -19.24
N GLN A 278 8.61 -2.94 -19.96
CA GLN A 278 9.15 -3.94 -20.87
C GLN A 278 9.53 -5.24 -20.14
N ASN A 279 10.14 -5.12 -18.96
CA ASN A 279 10.51 -6.25 -18.11
C ASN A 279 9.29 -7.03 -17.65
N LEU A 280 8.23 -6.34 -17.22
CA LEU A 280 6.97 -6.96 -16.81
C LEU A 280 6.28 -7.69 -17.97
N LYS A 281 6.33 -7.13 -19.18
CA LYS A 281 5.82 -7.81 -20.36
C LYS A 281 6.52 -9.14 -20.63
N ARG A 282 7.82 -9.24 -20.29
CA ARG A 282 8.68 -10.42 -20.47
C ARG A 282 9.06 -11.08 -19.13
N TRP A 283 8.23 -10.95 -18.11
CA TRP A 283 8.57 -11.30 -16.73
C TRP A 283 9.24 -12.68 -16.55
N SER A 284 8.80 -13.70 -17.28
CA SER A 284 9.31 -15.07 -17.19
C SER A 284 10.77 -15.20 -17.67
N SER A 285 11.20 -14.38 -18.62
CA SER A 285 12.59 -14.35 -19.09
C SER A 285 13.48 -13.44 -18.22
N VAL A 286 12.88 -12.42 -17.58
CA VAL A 286 13.60 -11.44 -16.75
C VAL A 286 13.84 -11.96 -15.33
N LEU A 287 12.94 -12.78 -14.79
CA LEU A 287 13.10 -13.33 -13.45
C LEU A 287 14.31 -14.26 -13.37
N ARG A 288 15.36 -13.82 -12.71
CA ARG A 288 16.62 -14.56 -12.51
C ARG A 288 16.99 -14.60 -11.04
N LYS A 289 17.60 -15.70 -10.61
CA LYS A 289 18.16 -15.81 -9.28
C LYS A 289 19.34 -14.84 -9.16
N PRO A 290 19.34 -13.91 -8.18
CA PRO A 290 20.46 -13.00 -7.97
C PRO A 290 21.72 -13.74 -7.59
N GLU A 291 22.87 -13.28 -8.13
CA GLU A 291 24.20 -13.72 -7.74
C GLU A 291 24.82 -12.65 -6.86
N TYR A 292 25.17 -13.01 -5.63
CA TYR A 292 25.72 -12.08 -4.65
C TYR A 292 27.24 -12.13 -4.67
N GLU A 293 27.88 -10.95 -4.66
CA GLU A 293 29.33 -10.83 -4.52
C GLU A 293 29.79 -11.12 -3.08
N ASP A 294 28.98 -10.72 -2.09
CA ASP A 294 29.21 -10.99 -0.68
C ASP A 294 28.72 -12.40 -0.31
N PRO A 295 29.61 -13.31 0.13
CA PRO A 295 29.26 -14.68 0.48
C PRO A 295 28.28 -14.80 1.69
N ASN A 296 28.10 -13.73 2.48
CA ASN A 296 27.15 -13.69 3.58
C ASN A 296 25.70 -13.59 3.09
N TYR A 297 25.49 -13.20 1.83
CA TYR A 297 24.20 -13.12 1.21
C TYR A 297 24.04 -14.21 0.15
N PHE A 298 22.98 -14.98 0.24
CA PHE A 298 22.64 -15.97 -0.78
C PHE A 298 21.17 -16.33 -0.73
N LEU A 299 20.62 -16.71 -1.85
CA LEU A 299 19.29 -17.33 -1.88
C LEU A 299 19.42 -18.85 -1.83
N SER A 300 18.93 -19.44 -0.75
CA SER A 300 18.86 -20.91 -0.63
C SER A 300 17.92 -21.49 -1.70
N ARG A 301 18.00 -22.81 -1.92
CA ARG A 301 17.05 -23.48 -2.85
C ARG A 301 15.61 -23.25 -2.42
N ARG A 302 15.29 -23.40 -1.11
CA ARG A 302 13.93 -23.20 -0.59
C ARG A 302 13.45 -21.75 -0.71
N THR A 303 14.34 -20.76 -0.59
CA THR A 303 14.01 -19.34 -0.78
C THR A 303 13.66 -19.09 -2.24
N TRP A 304 14.49 -19.56 -3.16
CA TRP A 304 14.24 -19.39 -4.59
C TRP A 304 13.02 -20.15 -5.08
N ASP A 305 12.78 -21.37 -4.56
CA ASP A 305 11.57 -22.15 -4.86
C ASP A 305 10.30 -21.39 -4.44
N LEU A 306 10.26 -20.78 -3.25
CA LEU A 306 9.13 -19.94 -2.83
C LEU A 306 8.92 -18.76 -3.78
N ILE A 307 9.98 -18.00 -4.08
CA ILE A 307 9.89 -16.84 -4.97
C ILE A 307 9.30 -17.23 -6.32
N THR A 308 9.79 -18.32 -6.92
CA THR A 308 9.30 -18.78 -8.24
C THR A 308 7.90 -19.40 -8.20
N ARG A 309 7.42 -19.88 -7.05
CA ARG A 309 6.04 -20.33 -6.88
C ARG A 309 5.07 -19.16 -6.61
N LEU A 310 5.56 -18.06 -6.13
CA LEU A 310 4.77 -16.81 -5.97
C LEU A 310 4.77 -16.02 -7.27
N ILE A 311 5.95 -15.80 -7.87
CA ILE A 311 6.11 -15.10 -9.14
C ILE A 311 6.04 -16.12 -10.28
N SER A 312 4.81 -16.55 -10.59
CA SER A 312 4.52 -17.57 -11.60
C SER A 312 3.18 -17.29 -12.28
N GLY A 313 2.91 -17.99 -13.36
CA GLY A 313 1.60 -17.91 -14.03
C GLY A 313 0.46 -18.27 -13.06
N LYS A 314 -0.70 -17.63 -13.23
CA LYS A 314 -1.88 -17.75 -12.36
C LYS A 314 -2.18 -19.20 -11.93
N ASN A 315 -2.10 -20.17 -12.85
CA ASN A 315 -2.44 -21.56 -12.58
C ASN A 315 -1.35 -22.35 -11.81
N GLN A 316 -0.12 -21.82 -11.75
CA GLN A 316 1.02 -22.46 -11.08
C GLN A 316 1.33 -21.82 -9.73
N ARG A 317 0.76 -20.65 -9.47
CA ARG A 317 0.98 -19.87 -8.26
C ARG A 317 0.39 -20.57 -7.04
N LEU A 318 1.04 -20.43 -5.88
CA LEU A 318 0.49 -20.90 -4.61
C LEU A 318 -0.92 -20.33 -4.38
N ARG A 319 -1.80 -21.17 -3.86
CA ARG A 319 -3.23 -20.90 -3.67
C ARG A 319 -3.65 -21.12 -2.23
N GLY A 320 -3.45 -20.13 -1.39
CA GLY A 320 -3.95 -20.15 -0.01
C GLY A 320 -2.89 -20.47 1.05
N MET A 321 -3.21 -20.09 2.28
CA MET A 321 -2.31 -20.16 3.43
C MET A 321 -1.87 -21.57 3.78
N SER A 322 -2.67 -22.60 3.50
CA SER A 322 -2.29 -23.99 3.76
C SER A 322 -1.04 -24.38 2.95
N GLN A 323 -0.98 -24.00 1.68
CA GLN A 323 0.18 -24.27 0.83
C GLN A 323 1.38 -23.40 1.23
N VAL A 324 1.15 -22.14 1.62
CA VAL A 324 2.20 -21.24 2.12
C VAL A 324 2.82 -21.82 3.39
N LYS A 325 2.01 -22.16 4.40
CA LYS A 325 2.47 -22.72 5.67
C LYS A 325 3.24 -24.03 5.50
N ALA A 326 2.84 -24.85 4.53
CA ALA A 326 3.51 -26.13 4.23
C ALA A 326 4.83 -25.98 3.45
N HIS A 327 5.14 -24.80 2.93
CA HIS A 327 6.34 -24.59 2.12
C HIS A 327 7.62 -24.63 2.97
N ALA A 328 8.67 -25.31 2.50
CA ALA A 328 9.92 -25.51 3.23
C ALA A 328 10.62 -24.22 3.67
N TYR A 329 10.38 -23.10 3.00
CA TYR A 329 10.90 -21.78 3.42
C TYR A 329 10.41 -21.37 4.80
N PHE A 330 9.19 -21.75 5.17
CA PHE A 330 8.53 -21.39 6.42
C PHE A 330 8.62 -22.48 7.50
N ALA A 331 9.45 -23.50 7.33
CA ALA A 331 9.54 -24.62 8.27
C ALA A 331 9.86 -24.23 9.72
N GLU A 332 10.58 -23.11 9.90
CA GLU A 332 10.95 -22.60 11.23
C GLU A 332 9.93 -21.56 11.78
N VAL A 333 8.86 -21.24 11.04
CA VAL A 333 7.89 -20.21 11.41
C VAL A 333 6.81 -20.77 12.33
N ARG A 334 6.64 -20.14 13.47
CA ARG A 334 5.56 -20.44 14.43
C ARG A 334 4.39 -19.48 14.18
N TRP A 335 3.58 -19.79 13.19
CA TRP A 335 2.53 -18.91 12.65
C TRP A 335 1.57 -18.34 13.70
N GLU A 336 1.16 -19.17 14.66
CA GLU A 336 0.19 -18.78 15.71
C GLU A 336 0.82 -17.88 16.77
N ARG A 337 2.15 -17.76 16.78
CA ARG A 337 2.91 -17.02 17.81
C ARG A 337 3.78 -15.92 17.23
N LEU A 338 3.62 -15.58 15.94
CA LEU A 338 4.46 -14.57 15.29
C LEU A 338 4.41 -13.21 16.01
N ARG A 339 3.22 -12.78 16.47
CA ARG A 339 3.04 -11.55 17.26
C ARG A 339 3.71 -11.58 18.63
N GLU A 340 4.06 -12.76 19.15
CA GLU A 340 4.75 -12.91 20.44
C GLU A 340 6.29 -12.94 20.25
N GLU A 341 6.77 -13.12 19.03
CA GLU A 341 8.18 -13.14 18.72
C GLU A 341 8.73 -11.71 18.69
N ARG A 342 9.99 -11.54 19.10
CA ARG A 342 10.65 -10.24 18.97
C ARG A 342 10.91 -9.94 17.49
N ALA A 343 10.37 -8.84 16.99
CA ALA A 343 10.61 -8.37 15.64
C ALA A 343 12.11 -8.08 15.39
N PRO A 344 12.62 -8.31 14.17
CA PRO A 344 14.00 -8.01 13.83
C PRO A 344 14.38 -6.53 13.99
N PHE A 345 13.44 -5.64 13.73
CA PHE A 345 13.59 -4.19 13.86
C PHE A 345 12.43 -3.66 14.69
N VAL A 346 12.76 -3.03 15.80
CA VAL A 346 11.79 -2.35 16.67
C VAL A 346 12.06 -0.86 16.54
N PRO A 347 11.08 -0.02 16.19
CA PRO A 347 11.29 1.42 16.07
C PRO A 347 11.65 2.02 17.43
N GLU A 348 12.62 2.94 17.44
CA GLU A 348 12.95 3.76 18.59
C GLU A 348 12.02 4.98 18.58
N LEU A 349 11.14 5.07 19.53
CA LEU A 349 10.09 6.09 19.60
C LEU A 349 10.27 6.94 20.86
N ASP A 350 10.26 8.25 20.69
CA ASP A 350 10.35 9.18 21.82
C ASP A 350 9.02 9.29 22.59
N SER A 351 7.89 9.06 21.91
CA SER A 351 6.54 9.11 22.49
C SER A 351 5.51 8.39 21.62
N GLU A 352 4.26 8.28 22.11
CA GLU A 352 3.11 7.76 21.34
C GLU A 352 2.75 8.68 20.15
N THR A 353 3.22 9.92 20.15
CA THR A 353 3.01 10.91 19.09
C THR A 353 4.26 11.17 18.27
N ASP A 354 5.24 10.27 18.32
CA ASP A 354 6.44 10.36 17.49
C ASP A 354 6.08 10.16 16.01
N ALA A 355 6.51 11.08 15.17
CA ALA A 355 6.33 11.05 13.72
C ALA A 355 7.66 10.98 12.95
N GLY A 356 8.77 10.69 13.63
CA GLY A 356 10.13 10.70 13.07
C GLY A 356 10.37 9.68 11.94
N TYR A 357 9.50 8.67 11.81
CA TYR A 357 9.56 7.68 10.72
C TYR A 357 8.74 8.07 9.48
N PHE A 358 8.13 9.25 9.48
CA PHE A 358 7.36 9.79 8.35
C PHE A 358 8.09 10.97 7.70
N ASP A 359 7.70 11.33 6.46
CA ASP A 359 8.22 12.53 5.80
C ASP A 359 7.86 13.79 6.60
N ASP A 360 8.80 14.73 6.67
CA ASP A 360 8.58 16.03 7.32
C ASP A 360 7.94 17.00 6.32
N PHE A 361 6.66 17.27 6.51
CA PHE A 361 5.88 18.18 5.67
C PHE A 361 6.14 19.67 5.91
N GLU A 362 7.00 20.01 6.87
CA GLU A 362 7.55 21.36 7.06
C GLU A 362 8.89 21.55 6.33
N SER A 363 9.57 20.43 5.97
CA SER A 363 10.82 20.45 5.23
C SER A 363 10.60 20.67 3.73
N GLU A 364 11.27 21.66 3.12
CA GLU A 364 11.23 21.90 1.67
C GLU A 364 11.66 20.68 0.86
N LYS A 365 12.65 19.92 1.35
CA LYS A 365 13.17 18.71 0.70
C LYS A 365 12.11 17.62 0.59
N ASP A 366 11.36 17.37 1.66
CA ASP A 366 10.32 16.35 1.67
C ASP A 366 9.07 16.85 0.95
N MET A 367 8.77 18.14 1.06
CA MET A 367 7.67 18.78 0.32
C MET A 367 7.84 18.73 -1.19
N ALA A 368 9.08 18.76 -1.70
CA ALA A 368 9.35 18.63 -3.13
C ALA A 368 8.81 17.34 -3.73
N LYS A 369 8.80 16.24 -2.94
CA LYS A 369 8.24 14.93 -3.32
C LYS A 369 6.73 14.96 -3.60
N TYR A 370 6.02 15.94 -3.03
CA TYR A 370 4.55 16.05 -3.10
C TYR A 370 4.07 17.21 -3.97
N LYS A 371 4.98 17.99 -4.54
CA LYS A 371 4.63 19.19 -5.32
C LYS A 371 3.67 18.87 -6.46
N GLU A 372 3.99 17.86 -7.28
CA GLU A 372 3.14 17.46 -8.41
C GLU A 372 1.75 16.99 -7.96
N VAL A 373 1.68 16.23 -6.85
CA VAL A 373 0.41 15.76 -6.28
C VAL A 373 -0.43 16.95 -5.83
N LYS A 374 0.17 17.93 -5.14
CA LYS A 374 -0.50 19.15 -4.69
C LYS A 374 -0.96 20.03 -5.85
N ASP A 375 -0.12 20.20 -6.85
CA ASP A 375 -0.44 21.01 -8.04
C ASP A 375 -1.61 20.37 -8.81
N LYS A 376 -1.62 19.04 -8.97
CA LYS A 376 -2.74 18.29 -9.58
C LYS A 376 -4.03 18.41 -8.75
N GLN A 377 -3.93 18.27 -7.42
CA GLN A 377 -5.08 18.45 -6.53
C GLN A 377 -5.67 19.85 -6.69
N LYS A 378 -4.86 20.91 -6.63
CA LYS A 378 -5.29 22.28 -6.77
C LYS A 378 -5.96 22.54 -8.12
N ALA A 379 -5.36 22.06 -9.21
CA ALA A 379 -5.94 22.18 -10.55
C ALA A 379 -7.32 21.47 -10.66
N LEU A 380 -7.45 20.28 -10.05
CA LEU A 380 -8.71 19.54 -10.01
C LEU A 380 -9.78 20.24 -9.14
N GLU A 381 -9.39 20.84 -8.02
CA GLU A 381 -10.30 21.61 -7.16
C GLU A 381 -10.82 22.87 -7.87
N GLU A 382 -9.95 23.63 -8.54
CA GLU A 382 -10.33 24.80 -9.34
C GLU A 382 -11.27 24.44 -10.49
N MET A 383 -11.08 23.28 -11.12
CA MET A 383 -12.01 22.76 -12.13
C MET A 383 -13.34 22.32 -11.52
N ALA A 384 -13.34 21.74 -10.31
CA ALA A 384 -14.54 21.25 -9.64
C ALA A 384 -15.44 22.36 -9.10
N GLU A 385 -14.92 23.57 -8.86
CA GLU A 385 -15.72 24.73 -8.47
C GLU A 385 -16.69 25.19 -9.55
N ARG A 386 -16.47 24.79 -10.82
CA ARG A 386 -17.33 25.12 -11.97
C ARG A 386 -18.50 24.15 -12.15
N ASP A 387 -18.49 22.98 -11.48
CA ASP A 387 -19.51 21.94 -11.63
C ASP A 387 -20.36 21.81 -10.35
N GLU A 388 -21.49 22.53 -10.28
CA GLU A 388 -22.37 22.67 -9.09
C GLU A 388 -23.22 21.44 -8.69
N LYS A 389 -23.14 20.30 -9.36
CA LYS A 389 -24.04 19.17 -9.09
C LYS A 389 -23.38 17.99 -8.39
N MET A 390 -22.96 18.20 -7.13
CA MET A 390 -22.67 17.06 -6.24
C MET A 390 -23.98 16.52 -5.63
N GLY A 391 -24.26 15.23 -5.89
CA GLY A 391 -25.40 14.56 -5.24
C GLY A 391 -25.19 14.51 -3.72
N ARG A 392 -26.03 15.21 -2.96
CA ARG A 392 -25.97 15.31 -1.48
C ARG A 392 -26.05 13.97 -0.74
N ASN A 393 -26.33 12.87 -1.43
CA ASN A 393 -26.63 11.56 -0.85
C ASN A 393 -25.51 10.51 -1.02
N LEU A 394 -24.39 10.84 -1.66
CA LEU A 394 -23.33 9.86 -2.00
C LEU A 394 -22.65 9.21 -0.78
N PHE A 395 -22.62 9.92 0.35
CA PHE A 395 -21.96 9.47 1.59
C PHE A 395 -22.95 9.19 2.72
N VAL A 396 -24.22 8.89 2.39
CA VAL A 396 -25.22 8.49 3.40
C VAL A 396 -24.77 7.19 4.07
N GLY A 397 -24.76 7.18 5.41
CA GLY A 397 -24.30 6.02 6.20
C GLY A 397 -22.80 5.90 6.38
N PHE A 398 -22.00 6.88 5.94
CA PHE A 398 -20.53 6.86 6.09
C PHE A 398 -20.05 6.87 7.54
N THR A 399 -20.83 7.45 8.47
CA THR A 399 -20.43 7.62 9.87
C THR A 399 -20.34 6.30 10.62
N PHE A 400 -19.22 6.08 11.32
CA PHE A 400 -18.91 4.94 12.18
C PHE A 400 -18.33 5.43 13.51
N LYS A 401 -18.67 4.74 14.62
CA LYS A 401 -18.19 5.00 15.98
C LYS A 401 -17.95 3.70 16.71
#